data_d29d7067e2e17751d98672b0bc979dda
#
_entry.id   d29d7067e2e17751d98672b0bc979dda
#
_cell.length_a   1.000
_cell.length_b   1.000
_cell.length_c   1.000
_cell.angle_alpha   90.00
_cell.angle_beta   90.00
_cell.angle_gamma   90.00
#
_symmetry.space_group_name_H-M   'P 1'
#
loop_
_entity.id
_entity.type
_entity.pdbx_description
1 polymer ?
#
loop_
_entity_poly.entity_id
_entity_poly.type
_entity_poly.pdbx_seq_one_letter_code
_entity_poly.pdbx_strand_id
1 'polypeptide(L)'
;PFVTKHRDENDFLLIDNAPAMAQACRERFCSEPAVTVKEGNLWEFLPLEDRASLVLSVLSMQFMPTAYRRFMLRQICESIVDALIYVEKVVAGSLDDLMVDLYYQMKRENGYTNEQIMAKRRSLENVLSPLEPEWNEAMLKEAGFRRVQMFWRCLNFCGWIAVK
;
A
#
# COMPACT_ATOMS: atom_id res chain seq x y z
N PRO A 1 -12.33 -9.92 -4.40
CA PRO A 1 -13.67 -9.35 -4.24
C PRO A 1 -13.84 -8.01 -4.95
N PHE A 2 -12.86 -7.05 -4.86
CA PHE A 2 -12.99 -5.74 -5.48
C PHE A 2 -13.02 -5.83 -7.02
N VAL A 3 -12.01 -6.43 -7.64
CA VAL A 3 -11.94 -6.65 -9.09
C VAL A 3 -13.19 -7.38 -9.58
N THR A 4 -13.53 -8.51 -8.99
CA THR A 4 -14.70 -9.32 -9.39
C THR A 4 -16.03 -8.55 -9.35
N LYS A 5 -16.14 -7.58 -8.42
CA LYS A 5 -17.35 -6.76 -8.28
C LYS A 5 -17.46 -5.64 -9.33
N HIS A 6 -16.32 -5.13 -9.83
CA HIS A 6 -16.27 -3.90 -10.63
C HIS A 6 -15.67 -4.10 -12.04
N ARG A 7 -15.41 -5.34 -12.47
CA ARG A 7 -14.75 -5.68 -13.73
C ARG A 7 -15.54 -5.33 -14.98
N ASP A 8 -16.86 -5.27 -14.87
CA ASP A 8 -17.71 -5.01 -16.05
C ASP A 8 -17.69 -3.52 -16.48
N GLU A 9 -17.18 -2.65 -15.61
CA GLU A 9 -17.17 -1.19 -15.84
C GLU A 9 -15.76 -0.59 -15.77
N ASN A 10 -14.74 -1.37 -15.40
CA ASN A 10 -13.40 -0.85 -15.16
C ASN A 10 -12.30 -1.79 -15.62
N ASP A 11 -11.20 -1.20 -16.10
CA ASP A 11 -9.93 -1.88 -16.31
C ASP A 11 -9.04 -1.75 -15.07
N PHE A 12 -8.25 -2.80 -14.81
CA PHE A 12 -7.38 -2.90 -13.65
C PHE A 12 -5.94 -3.11 -14.08
N LEU A 13 -5.05 -2.25 -13.63
CA LEU A 13 -3.62 -2.43 -13.72
C LEU A 13 -3.07 -2.81 -12.34
N LEU A 14 -2.51 -4.02 -12.22
CA LEU A 14 -1.81 -4.48 -11.02
C LEU A 14 -0.30 -4.43 -11.27
N ILE A 15 0.42 -3.82 -10.34
CA ILE A 15 1.88 -3.69 -10.41
C ILE A 15 2.48 -4.26 -9.12
N ASP A 16 3.40 -5.19 -9.23
CA ASP A 16 4.17 -5.74 -8.12
C ASP A 16 5.59 -6.09 -8.58
N ASN A 17 6.59 -5.78 -7.77
CA ASN A 17 7.97 -6.09 -8.10
C ASN A 17 8.43 -7.47 -7.58
N ALA A 18 7.59 -8.18 -6.84
CA ALA A 18 7.86 -9.55 -6.41
C ALA A 18 7.36 -10.55 -7.47
N PRO A 19 8.25 -11.30 -8.15
CA PRO A 19 7.85 -12.22 -9.23
C PRO A 19 6.79 -13.22 -8.80
N ALA A 20 6.90 -13.76 -7.58
CA ALA A 20 5.93 -14.71 -7.03
C ALA A 20 4.53 -14.09 -6.86
N MET A 21 4.45 -12.81 -6.47
CA MET A 21 3.17 -12.11 -6.32
C MET A 21 2.57 -11.75 -7.66
N ALA A 22 3.38 -11.26 -8.60
CA ALA A 22 2.94 -10.99 -9.97
C ALA A 22 2.41 -12.27 -10.64
N GLN A 23 3.10 -13.41 -10.47
CA GLN A 23 2.66 -14.70 -10.98
C GLN A 23 1.34 -15.15 -10.33
N ALA A 24 1.22 -15.06 -9.01
CA ALA A 24 -0.03 -15.39 -8.31
C ALA A 24 -1.21 -14.51 -8.76
N CYS A 25 -0.95 -13.24 -9.07
CA CYS A 25 -1.97 -12.36 -9.66
C CYS A 25 -2.37 -12.79 -11.06
N ARG A 26 -1.42 -13.15 -11.94
CA ARG A 26 -1.72 -13.66 -13.28
C ARG A 26 -2.55 -14.94 -13.23
N GLU A 27 -2.21 -15.87 -12.36
CA GLU A 27 -2.96 -17.11 -12.16
C GLU A 27 -4.37 -16.84 -11.65
N ARG A 28 -4.49 -15.97 -10.64
CA ARG A 28 -5.78 -15.63 -10.02
C ARG A 28 -6.75 -14.95 -10.98
N PHE A 29 -6.25 -14.14 -11.88
CA PHE A 29 -7.04 -13.31 -12.79
C PHE A 29 -6.92 -13.75 -14.25
N CYS A 30 -6.46 -14.99 -14.52
CA CYS A 30 -6.23 -15.51 -15.87
C CYS A 30 -7.47 -15.49 -16.78
N SER A 31 -8.67 -15.52 -16.21
CA SER A 31 -9.95 -15.44 -16.93
C SER A 31 -10.59 -14.05 -16.94
N GLU A 32 -9.90 -13.03 -16.43
CA GLU A 32 -10.43 -11.68 -16.29
C GLU A 32 -9.76 -10.73 -17.31
N PRO A 33 -10.39 -10.50 -18.48
CA PRO A 33 -9.78 -9.68 -19.54
C PRO A 33 -9.55 -8.22 -19.15
N ALA A 34 -10.31 -7.71 -18.20
CA ALA A 34 -10.16 -6.36 -17.64
C ALA A 34 -8.94 -6.20 -16.72
N VAL A 35 -8.15 -7.26 -16.48
CA VAL A 35 -7.01 -7.21 -15.56
C VAL A 35 -5.69 -7.37 -16.31
N THR A 36 -4.84 -6.35 -16.20
CA THR A 36 -3.45 -6.39 -16.66
C THR A 36 -2.51 -6.48 -15.48
N VAL A 37 -1.56 -7.42 -15.50
CA VAL A 37 -0.55 -7.58 -14.44
C VAL A 37 0.83 -7.24 -15.01
N LYS A 38 1.47 -6.24 -14.43
CA LYS A 38 2.86 -5.86 -14.72
C LYS A 38 3.76 -6.22 -13.55
N GLU A 39 4.86 -6.90 -13.85
CA GLU A 39 5.93 -7.21 -12.92
C GLU A 39 7.05 -6.18 -13.09
N GLY A 40 7.41 -5.51 -11.99
CA GLY A 40 8.47 -4.50 -11.98
C GLY A 40 8.26 -3.49 -10.89
N ASN A 41 9.19 -2.56 -10.79
CA ASN A 41 9.13 -1.51 -9.79
C ASN A 41 8.12 -0.42 -10.21
N LEU A 42 7.43 0.14 -9.23
CA LEU A 42 6.39 1.15 -9.49
C LEU A 42 6.90 2.35 -10.30
N TRP A 43 8.14 2.79 -10.09
CA TRP A 43 8.74 3.92 -10.84
C TRP A 43 8.96 3.66 -12.34
N GLU A 44 8.93 2.39 -12.78
CA GLU A 44 9.05 2.04 -14.21
C GLU A 44 7.73 2.27 -14.97
N PHE A 45 6.63 2.39 -14.23
CA PHE A 45 5.27 2.53 -14.76
C PHE A 45 4.63 3.89 -14.49
N LEU A 46 5.30 4.76 -13.76
CA LEU A 46 4.80 6.10 -13.45
C LEU A 46 5.62 7.19 -14.17
N PRO A 47 4.99 8.29 -14.62
CA PRO A 47 3.54 8.51 -14.60
C PRO A 47 2.80 7.56 -15.54
N LEU A 48 1.55 7.25 -15.26
CA LEU A 48 0.71 6.41 -16.12
C LEU A 48 0.43 7.14 -17.44
N GLU A 49 0.50 6.42 -18.57
CA GLU A 49 0.12 6.95 -19.89
C GLU A 49 -1.36 7.33 -19.91
N ASP A 50 -2.21 6.41 -19.43
CA ASP A 50 -3.63 6.66 -19.20
C ASP A 50 -3.86 6.91 -17.71
N ARG A 51 -4.53 8.03 -17.40
CA ARG A 51 -4.79 8.42 -16.01
C ARG A 51 -5.82 7.48 -15.37
N ALA A 52 -5.47 6.96 -14.22
CA ALA A 52 -6.38 6.13 -13.43
C ALA A 52 -7.39 6.99 -12.65
N SER A 53 -8.65 6.56 -12.58
CA SER A 53 -9.64 7.20 -11.68
C SER A 53 -9.24 6.98 -10.23
N LEU A 54 -8.85 5.75 -9.87
CA LEU A 54 -8.51 5.36 -8.51
C LEU A 54 -7.20 4.57 -8.48
N VAL A 55 -6.32 4.91 -7.54
CA VAL A 55 -5.14 4.10 -7.20
C VAL A 55 -5.30 3.52 -5.80
N LEU A 56 -4.95 2.24 -5.65
CA LEU A 56 -4.88 1.55 -4.36
C LEU A 56 -3.40 1.23 -4.07
N SER A 57 -2.80 1.91 -3.10
CA SER A 57 -1.47 1.61 -2.58
C SER A 57 -1.61 1.04 -1.19
N VAL A 58 -1.45 -0.28 -1.06
CA VAL A 58 -1.68 -1.00 0.19
C VAL A 58 -0.41 -1.71 0.62
N LEU A 59 0.19 -1.25 1.70
CA LEU A 59 1.41 -1.79 2.31
C LEU A 59 2.60 -1.87 1.32
N SER A 60 2.70 -0.89 0.43
CA SER A 60 3.69 -0.88 -0.66
C SER A 60 4.80 0.14 -0.43
N MET A 61 4.46 1.39 -0.11
CA MET A 61 5.43 2.48 0.03
C MET A 61 6.35 2.33 1.24
N GLN A 62 5.91 1.60 2.26
CA GLN A 62 6.70 1.32 3.47
C GLN A 62 8.01 0.57 3.20
N PHE A 63 8.15 -0.07 2.04
CA PHE A 63 9.37 -0.76 1.59
C PHE A 63 10.31 0.16 0.79
N MET A 64 9.89 1.38 0.53
CA MET A 64 10.65 2.35 -0.24
C MET A 64 11.37 3.32 0.70
N PRO A 65 12.63 3.73 0.42
CA PRO A 65 13.29 4.79 1.18
C PRO A 65 12.47 6.08 1.20
N THR A 66 12.37 6.73 2.36
CA THR A 66 11.48 7.88 2.59
C THR A 66 11.68 9.01 1.58
N ALA A 67 12.92 9.27 1.14
CA ALA A 67 13.22 10.29 0.14
C ALA A 67 12.51 10.04 -1.20
N TYR A 68 12.37 8.77 -1.59
CA TYR A 68 11.70 8.41 -2.84
C TYR A 68 10.17 8.41 -2.72
N ARG A 69 9.61 8.21 -1.52
CA ARG A 69 8.15 8.18 -1.33
C ARG A 69 7.47 9.47 -1.75
N ARG A 70 8.05 10.64 -1.41
CA ARG A 70 7.52 11.94 -1.82
C ARG A 70 7.46 12.09 -3.33
N PHE A 71 8.53 11.68 -4.01
CA PHE A 71 8.56 11.68 -5.47
C PHE A 71 7.48 10.76 -6.04
N MET A 72 7.39 9.54 -5.55
CA MET A 72 6.40 8.55 -6.03
C MET A 72 4.96 8.99 -5.80
N LEU A 73 4.65 9.53 -4.61
CA LEU A 73 3.31 10.06 -4.31
C LEU A 73 2.93 11.22 -5.24
N ARG A 74 3.90 12.07 -5.62
CA ARG A 74 3.68 13.12 -6.64
C ARG A 74 3.37 12.52 -8.00
N GLN A 75 4.16 11.53 -8.45
CA GLN A 75 3.89 10.83 -9.71
C GLN A 75 2.53 10.14 -9.72
N ILE A 76 2.12 9.54 -8.61
CA ILE A 76 0.78 8.99 -8.45
C ILE A 76 -0.27 10.11 -8.55
N CYS A 77 -0.09 11.22 -7.85
CA CYS A 77 -1.03 12.35 -7.90
C CYS A 77 -1.18 12.90 -9.33
N GLU A 78 -0.09 12.97 -10.10
CA GLU A 78 -0.12 13.37 -11.51
C GLU A 78 -0.84 12.36 -12.40
N SER A 79 -0.73 11.08 -12.07
CA SER A 79 -1.29 9.93 -12.81
C SER A 79 -2.76 9.62 -12.53
N ILE A 80 -3.40 10.28 -11.56
CA ILE A 80 -4.80 10.00 -11.21
C ILE A 80 -5.74 11.16 -11.56
N VAL A 81 -7.03 10.82 -11.66
CA VAL A 81 -8.12 11.79 -11.86
C VAL A 81 -8.78 12.10 -10.52
N ASP A 82 -9.15 11.10 -9.74
CA ASP A 82 -10.00 11.27 -8.56
C ASP A 82 -9.26 11.06 -7.24
N ALA A 83 -8.87 9.84 -6.91
CA ALA A 83 -8.42 9.52 -5.56
C ALA A 83 -7.32 8.44 -5.47
N LEU A 84 -6.57 8.51 -4.38
CA LEU A 84 -5.66 7.48 -3.89
C LEU A 84 -6.20 6.94 -2.55
N ILE A 85 -6.33 5.62 -2.44
CA ILE A 85 -6.42 4.91 -1.16
C ILE A 85 -5.01 4.48 -0.78
N TYR A 86 -4.54 4.98 0.34
CA TYR A 86 -3.18 4.79 0.82
C TYR A 86 -3.20 4.10 2.19
N VAL A 87 -2.68 2.89 2.28
CA VAL A 87 -2.66 2.10 3.53
C VAL A 87 -1.23 1.68 3.83
N GLU A 88 -0.74 2.06 5.01
CA GLU A 88 0.63 1.78 5.42
C GLU A 88 0.72 1.37 6.90
N LYS A 89 1.77 0.64 7.23
CA LYS A 89 2.18 0.46 8.61
C LYS A 89 2.78 1.77 9.13
N VAL A 90 2.43 2.11 10.36
CA VAL A 90 2.87 3.35 11.02
C VAL A 90 3.57 3.07 12.35
N VAL A 91 4.34 4.04 12.81
CA VAL A 91 4.84 4.09 14.19
C VAL A 91 3.77 4.76 15.05
N ALA A 92 3.50 4.23 16.23
CA ALA A 92 2.45 4.71 17.13
C ALA A 92 2.98 5.70 18.21
N GLY A 93 4.12 6.32 17.98
CA GLY A 93 4.74 7.27 18.90
C GLY A 93 5.09 6.60 20.24
N SER A 94 4.71 7.21 21.35
CA SER A 94 5.01 6.71 22.71
C SER A 94 4.32 5.40 23.07
N LEU A 95 3.36 4.94 22.29
CA LEU A 95 2.63 3.68 22.48
C LEU A 95 3.01 2.59 21.46
N ASP A 96 4.10 2.77 20.72
CA ASP A 96 4.48 1.86 19.63
C ASP A 96 4.70 0.43 20.14
N ASP A 97 5.41 0.26 21.25
CA ASP A 97 5.66 -1.06 21.84
C ASP A 97 4.35 -1.77 22.18
N LEU A 98 3.41 -1.08 22.82
CA LEU A 98 2.08 -1.62 23.13
C LEU A 98 1.33 -2.03 21.87
N MET A 99 1.35 -1.20 20.82
CA MET A 99 0.67 -1.50 19.55
C MET A 99 1.29 -2.70 18.84
N VAL A 100 2.62 -2.84 18.91
CA VAL A 100 3.34 -4.01 18.38
C VAL A 100 2.98 -5.28 19.16
N ASP A 101 2.90 -5.22 20.48
CA ASP A 101 2.54 -6.36 21.33
C ASP A 101 1.11 -6.82 21.06
N LEU A 102 0.15 -5.89 20.97
CA LEU A 102 -1.24 -6.17 20.59
C LEU A 102 -1.34 -6.77 19.18
N TYR A 103 -0.54 -6.27 18.22
CA TYR A 103 -0.48 -6.83 16.89
C TYR A 103 0.04 -8.29 16.88
N TYR A 104 1.04 -8.60 17.69
CA TYR A 104 1.53 -9.97 17.83
C TYR A 104 0.53 -10.88 18.56
N GLN A 105 -0.21 -10.35 19.53
CA GLN A 105 -1.31 -11.08 20.14
C GLN A 105 -2.39 -11.41 19.11
N MET A 106 -2.84 -10.44 18.33
CA MET A 106 -3.81 -10.65 17.25
C MET A 106 -3.34 -11.70 16.24
N LYS A 107 -2.04 -11.73 15.90
CA LYS A 107 -1.48 -12.78 15.04
C LYS A 107 -1.59 -14.17 15.68
N ARG A 108 -1.25 -14.31 16.96
CA ARG A 108 -1.39 -15.59 17.69
C ARG A 108 -2.83 -16.06 17.70
N GLU A 109 -3.77 -15.17 17.95
CA GLU A 109 -5.22 -15.48 17.91
C GLU A 109 -5.68 -15.91 16.51
N ASN A 110 -5.03 -15.44 15.45
CA ASN A 110 -5.23 -15.88 14.07
C ASN A 110 -4.40 -17.12 13.67
N GLY A 111 -3.81 -17.83 14.63
CA GLY A 111 -3.15 -19.12 14.42
C GLY A 111 -1.67 -19.06 14.03
N TYR A 112 -1.02 -17.89 14.03
CA TYR A 112 0.42 -17.79 13.79
C TYR A 112 1.22 -18.22 15.02
N THR A 113 2.26 -19.04 14.83
CA THR A 113 3.20 -19.38 15.91
C THR A 113 4.16 -18.22 16.21
N ASN A 114 4.77 -18.23 17.40
CA ASN A 114 5.78 -17.24 17.76
C ASN A 114 6.98 -17.28 16.79
N GLU A 115 7.39 -18.47 16.36
CA GLU A 115 8.48 -18.65 15.40
C GLU A 115 8.18 -17.98 14.06
N GLN A 116 6.95 -18.14 13.55
CA GLN A 116 6.49 -17.49 12.31
C GLN A 116 6.47 -15.96 12.45
N ILE A 117 5.97 -15.46 13.59
CA ILE A 117 5.92 -14.02 13.89
C ILE A 117 7.35 -13.46 13.93
N MET A 118 8.26 -14.11 14.64
CA MET A 118 9.65 -13.66 14.77
C MET A 118 10.45 -13.82 13.47
N ALA A 119 10.20 -14.87 12.68
CA ALA A 119 10.81 -15.03 11.37
C ALA A 119 10.39 -13.89 10.43
N LYS A 120 9.08 -13.55 10.40
CA LYS A 120 8.59 -12.42 9.61
C LYS A 120 9.15 -11.08 10.10
N ARG A 121 9.25 -10.86 11.41
CA ARG A 121 9.88 -9.64 11.96
C ARG A 121 11.32 -9.49 11.44
N ARG A 122 12.12 -10.53 11.58
CA ARG A 122 13.54 -10.53 11.12
C ARG A 122 13.65 -10.27 9.61
N SER A 123 12.76 -10.84 8.80
CA SER A 123 12.78 -10.62 7.34
C SER A 123 12.42 -9.18 6.93
N LEU A 124 11.86 -8.40 7.84
CA LEU A 124 11.47 -7.00 7.61
C LEU A 124 12.46 -5.99 8.23
N GLU A 125 13.43 -6.46 9.02
CA GLU A 125 14.47 -5.60 9.59
C GLU A 125 15.29 -4.93 8.48
N ASN A 126 15.46 -3.61 8.59
CA ASN A 126 16.15 -2.76 7.61
C ASN A 126 15.50 -2.72 6.20
N VAL A 127 14.35 -3.37 6.01
CA VAL A 127 13.57 -3.33 4.76
C VAL A 127 12.32 -2.47 4.92
N LEU A 128 11.66 -2.62 6.07
CA LEU A 128 10.46 -1.87 6.40
C LEU A 128 10.82 -0.56 7.11
N SER A 129 10.33 0.56 6.60
CA SER A 129 10.54 1.89 7.19
C SER A 129 9.19 2.57 7.46
N PRO A 130 8.47 2.18 8.53
CA PRO A 130 7.21 2.83 8.89
C PRO A 130 7.47 4.26 9.36
N LEU A 131 6.53 5.15 9.09
CA LEU A 131 6.55 6.55 9.50
C LEU A 131 5.38 6.83 10.45
N GLU A 132 5.45 7.91 11.19
CA GLU A 132 4.32 8.41 11.96
C GLU A 132 3.15 8.78 11.02
N PRO A 133 1.88 8.66 11.48
CA PRO A 133 0.72 8.99 10.66
C PRO A 133 0.77 10.40 10.09
N GLU A 134 1.24 11.37 10.86
CA GLU A 134 1.33 12.79 10.51
C GLU A 134 2.32 13.02 9.35
N TRP A 135 3.42 12.26 9.30
CA TRP A 135 4.37 12.30 8.20
C TRP A 135 3.78 11.76 6.89
N ASN A 136 3.02 10.66 6.97
CA ASN A 136 2.33 10.11 5.81
C ASN A 136 1.31 11.12 5.27
N GLU A 137 0.52 11.74 6.16
CA GLU A 137 -0.46 12.76 5.78
C GLU A 137 0.19 14.02 5.17
N ALA A 138 1.32 14.48 5.74
CA ALA A 138 2.07 15.60 5.21
C ALA A 138 2.60 15.30 3.81
N MET A 139 3.18 14.11 3.57
CA MET A 139 3.67 13.71 2.25
C MET A 139 2.56 13.65 1.19
N LEU A 140 1.37 13.18 1.55
CA LEU A 140 0.21 13.19 0.66
C LEU A 140 -0.19 14.62 0.27
N LYS A 141 -0.25 15.54 1.23
CA LYS A 141 -0.54 16.97 0.96
C LYS A 141 0.55 17.63 0.10
N GLU A 142 1.82 17.38 0.42
CA GLU A 142 2.98 17.85 -0.35
C GLU A 142 3.01 17.32 -1.79
N ALA A 143 2.49 16.11 -2.01
CA ALA A 143 2.37 15.51 -3.34
C ALA A 143 1.33 16.20 -4.24
N GLY A 144 0.43 17.02 -3.68
CA GLY A 144 -0.56 17.79 -4.42
C GLY A 144 -2.01 17.33 -4.22
N PHE A 145 -2.28 16.39 -3.32
CA PHE A 145 -3.64 16.03 -2.97
C PHE A 145 -4.30 17.15 -2.15
N ARG A 146 -5.46 17.62 -2.60
CA ARG A 146 -6.16 18.77 -1.98
C ARG A 146 -6.88 18.40 -0.68
N ARG A 147 -7.39 17.18 -0.60
CA ARG A 147 -8.09 16.67 0.56
C ARG A 147 -7.46 15.33 0.96
N VAL A 148 -7.01 15.24 2.20
CA VAL A 148 -6.41 14.02 2.78
C VAL A 148 -7.11 13.74 4.09
N GLN A 149 -7.69 12.57 4.22
CA GLN A 149 -8.41 12.15 5.42
C GLN A 149 -8.02 10.73 5.82
N MET A 150 -7.60 10.55 7.05
CA MET A 150 -7.51 9.20 7.63
C MET A 150 -8.94 8.68 7.81
N PHE A 151 -9.25 7.54 7.21
CA PHE A 151 -10.57 6.89 7.30
C PHE A 151 -10.53 5.61 8.11
N TRP A 152 -9.34 5.06 8.36
CA TRP A 152 -9.17 3.81 9.08
C TRP A 152 -7.86 3.78 9.86
N ARG A 153 -7.93 3.22 11.07
CA ARG A 153 -6.76 2.89 11.89
C ARG A 153 -7.00 1.58 12.63
N CYS A 154 -6.03 0.70 12.59
CA CYS A 154 -6.00 -0.52 13.40
C CYS A 154 -4.58 -0.75 13.90
N LEU A 155 -4.40 -0.63 15.22
CA LEU A 155 -3.09 -0.74 15.86
C LEU A 155 -2.06 0.18 15.18
N ASN A 156 -1.00 -0.43 14.61
CA ASN A 156 0.06 0.24 13.88
C ASN A 156 -0.14 0.22 12.35
N PHE A 157 -1.39 0.25 11.90
CA PHE A 157 -1.76 0.42 10.49
C PHE A 157 -2.75 1.57 10.35
N CYS A 158 -2.55 2.38 9.33
CA CYS A 158 -3.45 3.49 9.00
C CYS A 158 -3.81 3.48 7.52
N GLY A 159 -5.03 3.94 7.22
CA GLY A 159 -5.52 4.12 5.87
C GLY A 159 -6.01 5.55 5.64
N TRP A 160 -5.58 6.15 4.54
CA TRP A 160 -5.99 7.48 4.10
C TRP A 160 -6.68 7.41 2.75
N ILE A 161 -7.67 8.27 2.57
CA ILE A 161 -8.16 8.68 1.27
C ILE A 161 -7.57 10.04 0.94
N ALA A 162 -6.94 10.15 -0.22
CA ALA A 162 -6.35 11.38 -0.72
C ALA A 162 -6.98 11.72 -2.08
N VAL A 163 -7.64 12.88 -2.17
CA VAL A 163 -8.39 13.34 -3.34
C VAL A 163 -7.63 14.47 -4.00
N LYS A 164 -7.58 14.44 -5.33
CA LYS A 164 -6.91 15.43 -6.16
C LYS A 164 -7.61 16.78 -6.17
#